data_e68955489c40437380e43483f0fd6200
#
_entry.id   e68955489c40437380e43483f0fd6200
#
_cell.length_a   1.000
_cell.length_b   1.000
_cell.length_c   1.000
_cell.angle_alpha   90.00
_cell.angle_beta   90.00
_cell.angle_gamma   90.00
#
_symmetry.space_group_name_H-M   'P 1'
#
loop_
_entity.id
_entity.type
_entity.pdbx_description
1 polymer ?
#
loop_
_entity_poly.entity_id
_entity_poly.type
_entity_poly.pdbx_seq_one_letter_code
_entity_poly.pdbx_strand_id
1 'polypeptide(L)'
;MRNVFLSIVCFLSSVAYAQIQVRYNQVGCYPNQEKVIVVEGANPEGKVRVTTPKGKALTPSVMREAVSPWSGKTRYLINLEDLTATGRYHVNVEGQECDLLVAKRPYQDIAKASLRLFYLIRSGIAIEQGGVYNRPLGHPDTHVLVHPSAATEKRPAGTVISSPYGWYDAGDYNKYVVNSAFSIGLMFAAYEQQRDYFNKLKTDIPESGNKTPDFLDEMMFNLKWLLTMQDPDDGGVYHKLTTPNFEGFVMPADCQQPRYVVAKSVTATLDFAGVMADAARLFAPYQKDYPDFVKQATEAAERAYQWAKDHPNAFYRQEQLKDPAVSTGTYGDGNARDEFFWASSALFRLTRKPSYQADARQYQPQRFSTPSWGNVSALGTFEWLADEEQRMTADGLLLMTQLLVYCEEAVKGADSSCFQSPFGNSSRNFGWGCLAENCCCQAFVLLCADQLSGTTKYRRYALQNADYLLGRNATGYCYVTGFGDKSPMHPHHRISEADNVEAPFPGMLVGGPNPGQQDKRDMKTAVYPSNHPDESYIDNMESYASNEIAINWNASLVAFLCTLDALKM
;
A
#
# COMPACT_ATOMS: atom_id res chain seq x y z
N MET A 1 77.24 -26.45 5.53
CA MET A 1 76.15 -27.00 4.72
C MET A 1 74.83 -26.47 5.29
N ARG A 2 74.20 -25.51 4.61
CA ARG A 2 72.99 -24.84 5.08
C ARG A 2 71.82 -25.37 4.24
N ASN A 3 70.97 -26.17 4.81
CA ASN A 3 69.77 -26.70 4.12
C ASN A 3 68.72 -25.61 4.03
N VAL A 4 68.37 -25.18 2.80
CA VAL A 4 67.25 -24.29 2.51
C VAL A 4 66.04 -25.19 2.27
N PHE A 5 65.06 -25.16 3.16
CA PHE A 5 63.75 -25.76 2.96
C PHE A 5 62.87 -24.79 2.15
N LEU A 6 62.55 -25.18 0.92
CA LEU A 6 61.61 -24.47 0.04
C LEU A 6 60.18 -24.94 0.42
N SER A 7 59.41 -24.09 1.15
CA SER A 7 58.01 -24.38 1.42
C SER A 7 57.17 -23.91 0.22
N ILE A 8 56.63 -24.88 -0.50
CA ILE A 8 55.65 -24.63 -1.55
C ILE A 8 54.32 -24.38 -0.87
N VAL A 9 53.87 -23.11 -0.86
CA VAL A 9 52.50 -22.75 -0.43
C VAL A 9 51.58 -22.95 -1.65
N CYS A 10 50.82 -24.04 -1.67
CA CYS A 10 49.71 -24.23 -2.61
C CYS A 10 48.57 -23.29 -2.22
N PHE A 11 48.37 -22.22 -2.96
CA PHE A 11 47.14 -21.47 -2.97
C PHE A 11 46.03 -22.32 -3.58
N LEU A 12 45.25 -23.01 -2.79
CA LEU A 12 43.94 -23.52 -3.18
C LEU A 12 43.00 -22.31 -3.31
N SER A 13 42.88 -21.79 -4.53
CA SER A 13 41.79 -20.89 -4.87
C SER A 13 40.50 -21.69 -4.80
N SER A 14 39.80 -21.61 -3.66
CA SER A 14 38.42 -22.05 -3.58
C SER A 14 37.60 -21.14 -4.50
N VAL A 15 37.26 -21.64 -5.67
CA VAL A 15 36.20 -21.05 -6.50
C VAL A 15 34.92 -21.24 -5.67
N ALA A 16 34.51 -20.20 -4.99
CA ALA A 16 33.19 -20.16 -4.38
C ALA A 16 32.19 -20.22 -5.55
N TYR A 17 31.65 -21.40 -5.81
CA TYR A 17 30.49 -21.50 -6.70
C TYR A 17 29.39 -20.64 -6.07
N ALA A 18 28.93 -19.61 -6.78
CA ALA A 18 27.80 -18.83 -6.35
C ALA A 18 26.62 -19.78 -6.11
N GLN A 19 26.12 -19.81 -4.88
CA GLN A 19 25.02 -20.69 -4.51
C GLN A 19 23.80 -20.35 -5.40
N ILE A 20 23.23 -21.37 -6.03
CA ILE A 20 22.00 -21.21 -6.83
C ILE A 20 20.88 -20.69 -5.93
N GLN A 21 20.14 -19.70 -6.41
CA GLN A 21 18.97 -19.16 -5.73
C GLN A 21 17.77 -19.20 -6.69
N VAL A 22 16.65 -19.72 -6.21
CA VAL A 22 15.39 -19.79 -6.98
C VAL A 22 14.46 -18.70 -6.47
N ARG A 23 13.94 -17.88 -7.38
CA ARG A 23 13.00 -16.79 -7.12
C ARG A 23 11.67 -17.09 -7.78
N TYR A 24 10.59 -17.09 -7.04
CA TYR A 24 9.27 -17.49 -7.49
C TYR A 24 8.17 -16.82 -6.66
N ASN A 25 6.93 -16.84 -7.14
CA ASN A 25 5.77 -16.43 -6.36
C ASN A 25 5.48 -17.49 -5.29
N GLN A 26 5.76 -17.17 -4.05
CA GLN A 26 5.66 -18.07 -2.89
C GLN A 26 4.22 -18.26 -2.39
N VAL A 27 3.28 -17.45 -2.83
CA VAL A 27 1.86 -17.54 -2.45
C VAL A 27 1.08 -18.42 -3.41
N GLY A 28 1.37 -18.32 -4.72
CA GLY A 28 0.77 -19.19 -5.72
C GLY A 28 0.37 -18.47 -7.02
N CYS A 29 -0.10 -19.24 -7.98
CA CYS A 29 -0.46 -18.79 -9.31
C CYS A 29 -1.83 -19.35 -9.72
N TYR A 30 -2.53 -18.63 -10.62
CA TYR A 30 -3.73 -19.19 -11.28
C TYR A 30 -3.36 -20.28 -12.30
N PRO A 31 -4.27 -21.24 -12.60
CA PRO A 31 -4.04 -22.29 -13.60
C PRO A 31 -3.64 -21.74 -14.98
N ASN A 32 -4.30 -20.69 -15.44
CA ASN A 32 -4.12 -20.11 -16.78
C ASN A 32 -3.20 -18.87 -16.80
N GLN A 33 -2.52 -18.57 -15.69
CA GLN A 33 -1.52 -17.51 -15.62
C GLN A 33 -0.21 -17.99 -16.24
N GLU A 34 0.54 -17.09 -16.89
CA GLU A 34 1.95 -17.29 -17.19
C GLU A 34 2.71 -17.51 -15.86
N LYS A 35 3.52 -18.57 -15.79
CA LYS A 35 4.29 -18.92 -14.58
C LYS A 35 5.76 -18.93 -14.93
N VAL A 36 6.54 -18.12 -14.23
CA VAL A 36 7.98 -18.01 -14.43
C VAL A 36 8.68 -18.10 -13.08
N ILE A 37 9.70 -18.94 -13.01
CA ILE A 37 10.70 -18.88 -11.94
C ILE A 37 11.99 -18.26 -12.48
N VAL A 38 12.75 -17.63 -11.58
CA VAL A 38 14.04 -17.01 -11.92
C VAL A 38 15.12 -17.68 -11.10
N VAL A 39 16.17 -18.16 -11.79
CA VAL A 39 17.34 -18.77 -11.16
C VAL A 39 18.51 -17.80 -11.25
N GLU A 40 19.10 -17.45 -10.11
CA GLU A 40 20.33 -16.65 -10.02
C GLU A 40 21.51 -17.57 -9.68
N GLY A 41 22.64 -17.40 -10.35
CA GLY A 41 23.85 -18.21 -10.19
C GLY A 41 24.27 -18.94 -11.46
N ALA A 42 24.53 -20.25 -11.39
CA ALA A 42 24.96 -21.04 -12.55
C ALA A 42 23.81 -21.29 -13.53
N ASN A 43 24.15 -21.50 -14.81
CA ASN A 43 23.16 -21.84 -15.84
C ASN A 43 22.44 -23.15 -15.50
N PRO A 44 21.09 -23.12 -15.29
CA PRO A 44 20.31 -24.28 -14.89
C PRO A 44 19.82 -25.13 -16.08
N GLU A 45 20.25 -24.89 -17.32
CA GLU A 45 19.76 -25.61 -18.49
C GLU A 45 19.91 -27.13 -18.32
N GLY A 46 18.80 -27.86 -18.52
CA GLY A 46 18.76 -29.31 -18.33
C GLY A 46 18.79 -29.80 -16.87
N LYS A 47 18.89 -28.90 -15.88
CA LYS A 47 19.05 -29.22 -14.46
C LYS A 47 17.80 -28.91 -13.62
N VAL A 48 16.78 -28.27 -14.18
CA VAL A 48 15.51 -28.02 -13.54
C VAL A 48 14.65 -29.27 -13.58
N ARG A 49 14.12 -29.67 -12.46
CA ARG A 49 13.19 -30.80 -12.31
C ARG A 49 11.92 -30.30 -11.63
N VAL A 50 10.78 -30.59 -12.23
CA VAL A 50 9.48 -30.27 -11.66
C VAL A 50 8.69 -31.54 -11.50
N THR A 51 8.26 -31.83 -10.27
CA THR A 51 7.35 -32.95 -9.98
C THR A 51 5.93 -32.41 -9.86
N THR A 52 5.04 -32.93 -10.70
CA THR A 52 3.62 -32.52 -10.68
C THR A 52 2.91 -33.09 -9.46
N PRO A 53 1.71 -32.58 -9.08
CA PRO A 53 0.90 -33.13 -7.98
C PRO A 53 0.55 -34.61 -8.12
N LYS A 54 0.65 -35.16 -9.36
CA LYS A 54 0.42 -36.59 -9.66
C LYS A 54 1.73 -37.41 -9.76
N GLY A 55 2.86 -36.84 -9.36
CA GLY A 55 4.15 -37.52 -9.35
C GLY A 55 4.86 -37.61 -10.72
N LYS A 56 4.35 -36.95 -11.77
CA LYS A 56 5.03 -36.92 -13.07
C LYS A 56 6.20 -35.93 -13.02
N ALA A 57 7.38 -36.36 -13.45
CA ALA A 57 8.54 -35.48 -13.60
C ALA A 57 8.53 -34.74 -14.96
N LEU A 58 8.87 -33.45 -14.91
CA LEU A 58 9.05 -32.58 -16.07
C LEU A 58 10.43 -31.93 -15.99
N THR A 59 11.00 -31.57 -17.14
CA THR A 59 12.29 -30.87 -17.25
C THR A 59 12.08 -29.61 -18.11
N PRO A 60 11.66 -28.48 -17.52
CA PRO A 60 11.53 -27.23 -18.25
C PRO A 60 12.88 -26.73 -18.75
N SER A 61 12.87 -26.04 -19.88
CA SER A 61 14.05 -25.37 -20.44
C SER A 61 14.14 -23.92 -19.99
N VAL A 62 15.35 -23.36 -20.10
CA VAL A 62 15.57 -21.94 -19.93
C VAL A 62 14.88 -21.19 -21.09
N MET A 63 14.00 -20.27 -20.74
CA MET A 63 13.32 -19.41 -21.71
C MET A 63 14.23 -18.27 -22.17
N ARG A 64 14.94 -17.67 -21.21
CA ARG A 64 15.75 -16.47 -21.45
C ARG A 64 16.81 -16.27 -20.36
N GLU A 65 17.99 -15.80 -20.76
CA GLU A 65 18.98 -15.22 -19.85
C GLU A 65 18.80 -13.71 -19.79
N ALA A 66 19.02 -13.12 -18.61
CA ALA A 66 19.01 -11.68 -18.38
C ALA A 66 20.11 -11.30 -17.40
N VAL A 67 20.78 -10.18 -17.67
CA VAL A 67 21.80 -9.62 -16.78
C VAL A 67 21.21 -8.38 -16.10
N SER A 68 21.33 -8.32 -14.78
CA SER A 68 20.88 -7.16 -14.02
C SER A 68 21.69 -5.93 -14.44
N PRO A 69 21.03 -4.85 -14.88
CA PRO A 69 21.71 -3.61 -15.25
C PRO A 69 22.34 -2.89 -14.03
N TRP A 70 22.03 -3.33 -12.83
CA TRP A 70 22.45 -2.70 -11.57
C TRP A 70 23.54 -3.50 -10.86
N SER A 71 23.33 -4.81 -10.67
CA SER A 71 24.26 -5.68 -9.95
C SER A 71 25.19 -6.48 -10.84
N GLY A 72 24.94 -6.53 -12.16
CA GLY A 72 25.67 -7.39 -13.09
C GLY A 72 25.40 -8.88 -12.94
N LYS A 73 24.54 -9.29 -12.03
CA LYS A 73 24.20 -10.69 -11.80
C LYS A 73 23.42 -11.26 -12.98
N THR A 74 23.79 -12.46 -13.41
CA THR A 74 23.08 -13.22 -14.44
C THR A 74 21.91 -13.98 -13.81
N ARG A 75 20.75 -13.92 -14.46
CA ARG A 75 19.52 -14.57 -14.07
C ARG A 75 18.91 -15.31 -15.25
N TYR A 76 18.41 -16.50 -14.99
CA TYR A 76 17.79 -17.38 -15.97
C TYR A 76 16.31 -17.51 -15.69
N LEU A 77 15.48 -17.12 -16.65
CA LEU A 77 14.03 -17.22 -16.56
C LEU A 77 13.58 -18.56 -17.13
N ILE A 78 12.76 -19.29 -16.40
CA ILE A 78 12.27 -20.61 -16.75
C ILE A 78 10.76 -20.54 -16.84
N ASN A 79 10.22 -20.87 -18.01
CA ASN A 79 8.76 -20.88 -18.24
C ASN A 79 8.16 -22.18 -17.70
N LEU A 80 7.09 -22.04 -16.94
CA LEU A 80 6.31 -23.13 -16.35
C LEU A 80 4.81 -23.03 -16.71
N GLU A 81 4.48 -22.39 -17.84
CA GLU A 81 3.09 -22.14 -18.25
C GLU A 81 2.27 -23.41 -18.44
N ASP A 82 2.90 -24.53 -18.80
CA ASP A 82 2.24 -25.84 -18.92
C ASP A 82 1.70 -26.40 -17.59
N LEU A 83 2.05 -25.81 -16.45
CA LEU A 83 1.60 -26.24 -15.13
C LEU A 83 0.18 -25.70 -14.85
N THR A 84 -0.84 -26.28 -15.47
CA THR A 84 -2.23 -25.81 -15.39
C THR A 84 -3.08 -26.54 -14.37
N ALA A 85 -2.71 -27.77 -13.96
CA ALA A 85 -3.46 -28.51 -12.96
C ALA A 85 -3.30 -27.90 -11.56
N THR A 86 -4.40 -27.80 -10.80
CA THR A 86 -4.34 -27.33 -9.42
C THR A 86 -3.58 -28.32 -8.53
N GLY A 87 -2.78 -27.79 -7.60
CA GLY A 87 -1.98 -28.53 -6.64
C GLY A 87 -0.61 -27.93 -6.42
N ARG A 88 0.22 -28.57 -5.61
CA ARG A 88 1.62 -28.18 -5.36
C ARG A 88 2.53 -28.90 -6.34
N TYR A 89 3.40 -28.13 -6.96
CA TYR A 89 4.47 -28.60 -7.86
C TYR A 89 5.78 -28.44 -7.13
N HIS A 90 6.50 -29.55 -6.95
CA HIS A 90 7.82 -29.52 -6.33
C HIS A 90 8.87 -29.22 -7.40
N VAL A 91 9.59 -28.13 -7.23
CA VAL A 91 10.66 -27.65 -8.13
C VAL A 91 12.00 -27.88 -7.45
N ASN A 92 12.92 -28.55 -8.16
CA ASN A 92 14.30 -28.75 -7.74
C ASN A 92 15.26 -28.22 -8.82
N VAL A 93 16.18 -27.36 -8.42
CA VAL A 93 17.25 -26.82 -9.27
C VAL A 93 18.58 -27.07 -8.58
N GLU A 94 19.29 -28.11 -8.99
CA GLU A 94 20.62 -28.49 -8.43
C GLU A 94 20.62 -28.57 -6.89
N GLY A 95 19.58 -29.13 -6.30
CA GLY A 95 19.43 -29.31 -4.85
C GLY A 95 18.78 -28.14 -4.11
N GLN A 96 18.49 -27.03 -4.78
CA GLN A 96 17.60 -25.99 -4.24
C GLN A 96 16.15 -26.37 -4.56
N GLU A 97 15.34 -26.45 -3.53
CA GLU A 97 13.96 -26.94 -3.61
C GLU A 97 12.96 -25.84 -3.23
N CYS A 98 11.83 -25.82 -3.93
CA CYS A 98 10.70 -24.97 -3.58
C CYS A 98 9.38 -25.58 -4.07
N ASP A 99 8.28 -25.14 -3.47
CA ASP A 99 6.92 -25.56 -3.84
C ASP A 99 6.17 -24.42 -4.52
N LEU A 100 5.77 -24.62 -5.78
CA LEU A 100 4.89 -23.71 -6.50
C LEU A 100 3.43 -24.17 -6.37
N LEU A 101 2.57 -23.35 -5.76
CA LEU A 101 1.15 -23.60 -5.67
C LEU A 101 0.43 -23.11 -6.94
N VAL A 102 -0.38 -23.99 -7.55
CA VAL A 102 -1.36 -23.60 -8.58
C VAL A 102 -2.76 -23.80 -8.01
N ALA A 103 -3.54 -22.73 -7.90
CA ALA A 103 -4.86 -22.76 -7.29
C ALA A 103 -5.85 -21.84 -8.02
N LYS A 104 -7.15 -22.12 -7.87
CA LYS A 104 -8.22 -21.28 -8.46
C LYS A 104 -8.31 -19.90 -7.81
N ARG A 105 -7.92 -19.77 -6.56
CA ARG A 105 -7.92 -18.52 -5.79
C ARG A 105 -6.66 -18.43 -4.91
N PRO A 106 -5.47 -18.27 -5.52
CA PRO A 106 -4.21 -18.29 -4.78
C PRO A 106 -4.05 -17.08 -3.86
N TYR A 107 -4.74 -15.98 -4.14
CA TYR A 107 -4.58 -14.71 -3.40
C TYR A 107 -5.67 -14.46 -2.35
N GLN A 108 -6.62 -15.38 -2.14
CA GLN A 108 -7.76 -15.17 -1.24
C GLN A 108 -7.34 -14.84 0.19
N ASP A 109 -6.43 -15.62 0.76
CA ASP A 109 -6.06 -15.48 2.17
C ASP A 109 -5.21 -14.22 2.41
N ILE A 110 -4.27 -13.92 1.51
CA ILE A 110 -3.45 -12.72 1.61
C ILE A 110 -4.28 -11.43 1.38
N ALA A 111 -5.25 -11.44 0.48
CA ALA A 111 -6.17 -10.34 0.27
C ALA A 111 -7.07 -10.11 1.50
N LYS A 112 -7.59 -11.18 2.11
CA LYS A 112 -8.35 -11.10 3.36
C LYS A 112 -7.49 -10.53 4.50
N ALA A 113 -6.27 -11.04 4.67
CA ALA A 113 -5.37 -10.60 5.74
C ALA A 113 -4.95 -9.13 5.57
N SER A 114 -4.69 -8.68 4.33
CA SER A 114 -4.32 -7.28 4.07
C SER A 114 -5.43 -6.30 4.45
N LEU A 115 -6.70 -6.65 4.24
CA LEU A 115 -7.84 -5.85 4.69
C LEU A 115 -8.04 -5.96 6.22
N ARG A 116 -7.91 -7.18 6.79
CA ARG A 116 -8.06 -7.40 8.23
C ARG A 116 -7.02 -6.66 9.06
N LEU A 117 -5.86 -6.33 8.49
CA LEU A 117 -4.84 -5.54 9.17
C LEU A 117 -5.41 -4.23 9.72
N PHE A 118 -6.31 -3.55 9.00
CA PHE A 118 -6.90 -2.29 9.45
C PHE A 118 -7.64 -2.43 10.79
N TYR A 119 -8.31 -3.56 11.04
CA TYR A 119 -8.87 -3.86 12.36
C TYR A 119 -7.78 -3.98 13.43
N LEU A 120 -6.66 -4.64 13.13
CA LEU A 120 -5.58 -4.85 14.10
C LEU A 120 -4.86 -3.55 14.48
N ILE A 121 -4.90 -2.53 13.63
CA ILE A 121 -4.29 -1.21 13.90
C ILE A 121 -5.30 -0.12 14.30
N ARG A 122 -6.53 -0.48 14.63
CA ARG A 122 -7.53 0.47 15.15
C ARG A 122 -7.01 1.14 16.43
N SER A 123 -7.15 2.47 16.52
CA SER A 123 -6.83 3.30 17.68
C SER A 123 -8.05 3.45 18.58
N GLY A 124 -7.84 3.66 19.88
CA GLY A 124 -8.90 4.05 20.81
C GLY A 124 -9.85 2.94 21.23
N ILE A 125 -9.57 1.69 20.93
CA ILE A 125 -10.31 0.50 21.37
C ILE A 125 -9.37 -0.63 21.80
N ALA A 126 -9.89 -1.57 22.58
CA ALA A 126 -9.23 -2.87 22.75
C ALA A 126 -9.39 -3.72 21.48
N ILE A 127 -8.39 -4.49 21.12
CA ILE A 127 -8.51 -5.50 20.07
C ILE A 127 -8.77 -6.85 20.74
N GLU A 128 -10.00 -7.36 20.59
CA GLU A 128 -10.46 -8.58 21.26
C GLU A 128 -10.65 -9.77 20.32
N GLN A 129 -10.68 -9.52 19.00
CA GLN A 129 -10.79 -10.55 17.96
C GLN A 129 -9.49 -10.72 17.16
N GLY A 130 -8.36 -10.28 17.69
CA GLY A 130 -7.03 -10.39 17.08
C GLY A 130 -6.35 -11.75 17.29
N GLY A 131 -6.92 -12.65 18.09
CA GLY A 131 -6.27 -13.89 18.49
C GLY A 131 -5.04 -13.62 19.36
N VAL A 132 -3.85 -14.04 18.92
CA VAL A 132 -2.58 -13.79 19.65
C VAL A 132 -2.22 -12.30 19.69
N TYR A 133 -2.78 -11.48 18.82
CA TYR A 133 -2.58 -10.03 18.72
C TYR A 133 -3.63 -9.22 19.49
N ASN A 134 -4.40 -9.86 20.40
CA ASN A 134 -5.31 -9.13 21.29
C ASN A 134 -4.51 -8.15 22.14
N ARG A 135 -5.05 -6.94 22.33
CA ARG A 135 -4.39 -5.91 23.13
C ARG A 135 -5.39 -5.00 23.85
N PRO A 136 -4.99 -4.42 25.00
CA PRO A 136 -5.83 -3.46 25.69
C PRO A 136 -6.03 -2.17 24.88
N LEU A 137 -7.01 -1.38 25.28
CA LEU A 137 -7.26 -0.05 24.76
C LEU A 137 -6.02 0.84 24.93
N GLY A 138 -5.62 1.50 23.85
CA GLY A 138 -4.60 2.54 23.84
C GLY A 138 -5.10 3.78 23.09
N HIS A 139 -4.62 4.96 23.43
CA HIS A 139 -4.97 6.24 22.80
C HIS A 139 -6.50 6.44 22.63
N PRO A 140 -7.27 6.54 23.72
CA PRO A 140 -8.72 6.78 23.62
C PRO A 140 -9.04 8.12 22.95
N ASP A 141 -8.09 9.04 22.89
CA ASP A 141 -8.14 10.36 22.26
C ASP A 141 -9.38 11.19 22.66
N THR A 142 -9.87 10.97 23.89
CA THR A 142 -10.96 11.75 24.50
C THR A 142 -10.46 13.08 25.13
N HIS A 143 -9.14 13.25 25.22
CA HIS A 143 -8.48 14.43 25.77
C HIS A 143 -7.34 14.88 24.86
N VAL A 144 -7.69 15.43 23.71
CA VAL A 144 -6.76 15.96 22.71
C VAL A 144 -6.72 17.48 22.81
N LEU A 145 -5.55 18.06 22.78
CA LEU A 145 -5.33 19.49 22.93
C LEU A 145 -5.29 20.21 21.58
N VAL A 146 -5.89 21.37 21.51
CA VAL A 146 -5.69 22.28 20.37
C VAL A 146 -4.32 22.90 20.49
N HIS A 147 -3.42 22.59 19.54
CA HIS A 147 -2.08 23.16 19.45
C HIS A 147 -2.14 24.66 19.14
N PRO A 148 -1.18 25.51 19.57
CA PRO A 148 -1.15 26.94 19.22
C PRO A 148 -1.30 27.23 17.72
N SER A 149 -0.76 26.36 16.84
CA SER A 149 -0.90 26.50 15.38
C SER A 149 -2.32 26.27 14.85
N ALA A 150 -3.19 25.66 15.64
CA ALA A 150 -4.59 25.35 15.31
C ALA A 150 -5.57 26.28 16.06
N ALA A 151 -5.06 27.16 16.91
CA ALA A 151 -5.89 28.01 17.79
C ALA A 151 -6.70 29.03 17.00
N THR A 152 -7.93 29.25 17.45
CA THR A 152 -8.85 30.29 16.99
C THR A 152 -9.44 31.04 18.20
N GLU A 153 -10.18 32.12 17.97
CA GLU A 153 -10.90 32.81 19.06
C GLU A 153 -11.88 31.89 19.78
N LYS A 154 -12.57 31.01 19.06
CA LYS A 154 -13.54 30.07 19.65
C LYS A 154 -12.88 28.83 20.23
N ARG A 155 -11.70 28.48 19.76
CA ARG A 155 -10.91 27.31 20.19
C ARG A 155 -9.47 27.76 20.48
N PRO A 156 -9.21 28.44 21.59
CA PRO A 156 -7.85 28.86 21.96
C PRO A 156 -6.93 27.65 22.19
N ALA A 157 -5.62 27.89 22.14
CA ALA A 157 -4.61 26.88 22.46
C ALA A 157 -4.87 26.22 23.82
N GLY A 158 -4.71 24.91 23.89
CA GLY A 158 -4.99 24.10 25.07
C GLY A 158 -6.47 23.74 25.26
N THR A 159 -7.38 24.19 24.39
CA THR A 159 -8.76 23.68 24.38
C THR A 159 -8.75 22.16 24.22
N VAL A 160 -9.49 21.47 25.07
CA VAL A 160 -9.66 20.00 25.01
C VAL A 160 -10.77 19.65 24.05
N ILE A 161 -10.47 18.75 23.11
CA ILE A 161 -11.45 18.14 22.21
C ILE A 161 -11.40 16.62 22.33
N SER A 162 -12.46 15.94 21.90
CA SER A 162 -12.49 14.48 21.77
C SER A 162 -12.39 14.08 20.31
N SER A 163 -11.41 13.23 19.98
CA SER A 163 -11.13 12.76 18.61
C SER A 163 -10.81 11.25 18.57
N PRO A 164 -11.78 10.40 19.07
CA PRO A 164 -11.60 8.96 19.14
C PRO A 164 -11.64 8.30 17.76
N TYR A 165 -11.44 6.96 17.74
CA TYR A 165 -11.40 6.12 16.53
C TYR A 165 -10.18 6.37 15.63
N GLY A 166 -10.23 5.84 14.42
CA GLY A 166 -9.16 5.94 13.43
C GLY A 166 -8.15 4.81 13.53
N TRP A 167 -7.26 4.78 12.55
CA TRP A 167 -6.15 3.83 12.49
C TRP A 167 -4.85 4.51 12.89
N TYR A 168 -3.93 3.76 13.51
CA TYR A 168 -2.52 4.14 13.56
C TYR A 168 -1.98 4.19 12.13
N ASP A 169 -1.17 5.19 11.83
CA ASP A 169 -0.79 5.51 10.44
C ASP A 169 0.23 4.55 9.84
N ALA A 170 1.33 4.33 10.56
CA ALA A 170 2.47 3.58 10.05
C ALA A 170 3.12 2.75 11.19
N GLY A 171 4.43 2.73 11.27
CA GLY A 171 5.12 2.18 12.44
C GLY A 171 4.86 2.95 13.73
N ASP A 172 4.26 4.13 13.66
CA ASP A 172 3.95 5.02 14.78
C ASP A 172 2.46 5.00 15.19
N TYR A 173 2.09 5.84 16.18
CA TYR A 173 0.73 5.93 16.76
C TYR A 173 -0.02 7.20 16.42
N ASN A 174 0.52 8.04 15.53
CA ASN A 174 -0.15 9.26 15.11
C ASN A 174 -1.21 8.98 14.04
N LYS A 175 -2.07 9.95 13.77
CA LYS A 175 -3.14 9.86 12.78
C LYS A 175 -3.09 11.09 11.87
N TYR A 176 -2.97 10.88 10.57
CA TYR A 176 -2.77 11.92 9.56
C TYR A 176 -3.93 11.94 8.58
N VAL A 177 -4.57 13.11 8.40
CA VAL A 177 -5.78 13.21 7.58
C VAL A 177 -5.51 12.94 6.12
N VAL A 178 -4.44 13.53 5.55
CA VAL A 178 -4.03 13.31 4.15
C VAL A 178 -3.88 11.82 3.86
N ASN A 179 -3.09 11.12 4.67
CA ASN A 179 -2.80 9.70 4.45
C ASN A 179 -4.03 8.80 4.67
N SER A 180 -4.84 9.10 5.70
CA SER A 180 -6.09 8.38 5.97
C SER A 180 -7.13 8.55 4.86
N ALA A 181 -7.33 9.77 4.39
CA ALA A 181 -8.31 10.07 3.35
C ALA A 181 -7.91 9.44 2.01
N PHE A 182 -6.63 9.54 1.62
CA PHE A 182 -6.10 8.85 0.45
C PHE A 182 -6.29 7.33 0.54
N SER A 183 -5.95 6.73 1.69
CA SER A 183 -6.07 5.28 1.89
C SER A 183 -7.51 4.79 1.71
N ILE A 184 -8.48 5.47 2.31
CA ILE A 184 -9.90 5.14 2.14
C ILE A 184 -10.34 5.39 0.69
N GLY A 185 -9.98 6.52 0.08
CA GLY A 185 -10.33 6.87 -1.30
C GLY A 185 -9.85 5.82 -2.30
N LEU A 186 -8.61 5.35 -2.17
CA LEU A 186 -8.06 4.28 -3.01
C LEU A 186 -8.82 2.96 -2.82
N MET A 187 -9.12 2.59 -1.57
CA MET A 187 -9.91 1.39 -1.27
C MET A 187 -11.37 1.52 -1.75
N PHE A 188 -11.97 2.71 -1.71
CA PHE A 188 -13.29 2.97 -2.29
C PHE A 188 -13.28 2.82 -3.81
N ALA A 189 -12.23 3.28 -4.50
CA ALA A 189 -12.08 3.04 -5.93
C ALA A 189 -12.05 1.54 -6.25
N ALA A 190 -11.34 0.73 -5.46
CA ALA A 190 -11.33 -0.73 -5.61
C ALA A 190 -12.69 -1.37 -5.28
N TYR A 191 -13.37 -0.90 -4.24
CA TYR A 191 -14.72 -1.35 -3.90
C TYR A 191 -15.71 -1.11 -5.03
N GLU A 192 -15.66 0.04 -5.68
CA GLU A 192 -16.55 0.35 -6.81
C GLU A 192 -16.31 -0.56 -8.01
N GLN A 193 -15.07 -0.91 -8.28
CA GLN A 193 -14.71 -1.85 -9.33
C GLN A 193 -15.18 -3.29 -9.05
N GLN A 194 -15.20 -3.69 -7.76
CA GLN A 194 -15.40 -5.09 -7.35
C GLN A 194 -16.42 -5.23 -6.20
N ARG A 195 -17.56 -4.50 -6.28
CA ARG A 195 -18.59 -4.47 -5.22
C ARG A 195 -19.03 -5.84 -4.74
N ASP A 196 -19.33 -6.75 -5.68
CA ASP A 196 -19.81 -8.09 -5.35
C ASP A 196 -18.80 -8.92 -4.56
N TYR A 197 -17.52 -8.70 -4.83
CA TYR A 197 -16.44 -9.34 -4.09
C TYR A 197 -16.35 -8.79 -2.67
N PHE A 198 -16.22 -7.49 -2.51
CA PHE A 198 -16.08 -6.86 -1.20
C PHE A 198 -17.33 -7.05 -0.32
N ASN A 199 -18.53 -7.04 -0.91
CA ASN A 199 -19.77 -7.30 -0.18
C ASN A 199 -19.85 -8.71 0.43
N LYS A 200 -19.08 -9.66 -0.11
CA LYS A 200 -19.03 -11.05 0.36
C LYS A 200 -17.80 -11.37 1.20
N LEU A 201 -16.80 -10.50 1.16
CA LEU A 201 -15.55 -10.70 1.91
C LEU A 201 -15.82 -10.52 3.41
N LYS A 202 -15.54 -11.56 4.20
CA LYS A 202 -15.65 -11.54 5.65
C LYS A 202 -14.26 -11.45 6.27
N THR A 203 -14.05 -10.43 7.09
CA THR A 203 -12.77 -10.17 7.76
C THR A 203 -12.80 -10.49 9.26
N ASP A 204 -13.94 -10.97 9.76
CA ASP A 204 -14.12 -11.37 11.16
C ASP A 204 -13.78 -10.22 12.14
N ILE A 205 -14.38 -9.06 11.89
CA ILE A 205 -14.34 -7.88 12.75
C ILE A 205 -15.60 -7.82 13.65
N PRO A 206 -15.63 -7.01 14.73
CA PRO A 206 -16.79 -6.95 15.62
C PRO A 206 -18.11 -6.66 14.92
N GLU A 207 -18.08 -5.91 13.83
CA GLU A 207 -19.23 -5.49 13.04
C GLU A 207 -19.74 -6.55 12.05
N SER A 208 -19.03 -7.68 11.83
CA SER A 208 -19.34 -8.70 10.79
C SER A 208 -20.75 -9.31 10.85
N GLY A 209 -21.50 -9.04 11.92
CA GLY A 209 -22.88 -9.56 12.09
C GLY A 209 -24.00 -8.62 11.60
N ASN A 210 -23.70 -7.37 11.21
CA ASN A 210 -24.66 -6.41 10.71
C ASN A 210 -24.99 -6.63 9.21
N LYS A 211 -25.69 -5.67 8.55
CA LYS A 211 -26.03 -5.77 7.12
C LYS A 211 -25.03 -5.08 6.21
N THR A 212 -24.21 -4.23 6.77
CA THR A 212 -23.14 -3.54 6.04
C THR A 212 -22.00 -4.51 5.76
N PRO A 213 -21.37 -4.51 4.59
CA PRO A 213 -20.18 -5.31 4.34
C PRO A 213 -19.05 -4.97 5.31
N ASP A 214 -18.31 -5.98 5.79
CA ASP A 214 -17.17 -5.81 6.69
C ASP A 214 -16.17 -4.75 6.19
N PHE A 215 -15.97 -4.69 4.86
CA PHE A 215 -15.14 -3.66 4.23
C PHE A 215 -15.60 -2.24 4.57
N LEU A 216 -16.89 -1.96 4.39
CA LEU A 216 -17.45 -0.63 4.68
C LEU A 216 -17.48 -0.35 6.19
N ASP A 217 -17.74 -1.35 7.02
CA ASP A 217 -17.67 -1.21 8.48
C ASP A 217 -16.25 -0.79 8.93
N GLU A 218 -15.21 -1.38 8.33
CA GLU A 218 -13.83 -0.99 8.63
C GLU A 218 -13.54 0.44 8.17
N MET A 219 -14.00 0.83 6.99
CA MET A 219 -13.87 2.22 6.52
C MET A 219 -14.60 3.18 7.46
N MET A 220 -15.81 2.83 7.93
CA MET A 220 -16.59 3.65 8.87
C MET A 220 -15.83 3.93 10.17
N PHE A 221 -15.04 2.98 10.65
CA PHE A 221 -14.24 3.17 11.86
C PHE A 221 -13.28 4.36 11.74
N ASN A 222 -12.63 4.50 10.59
CA ASN A 222 -11.71 5.63 10.35
C ASN A 222 -12.44 6.91 9.90
N LEU A 223 -13.55 6.80 9.15
CA LEU A 223 -14.39 7.94 8.76
C LEU A 223 -14.97 8.66 9.99
N LYS A 224 -15.31 7.93 11.04
CA LYS A 224 -15.74 8.54 12.34
C LYS A 224 -14.64 9.41 12.93
N TRP A 225 -13.39 8.98 12.89
CA TRP A 225 -12.27 9.81 13.32
C TRP A 225 -12.09 11.02 12.42
N LEU A 226 -12.11 10.87 11.11
CA LEU A 226 -11.98 11.98 10.17
C LEU A 226 -13.02 13.06 10.44
N LEU A 227 -14.27 12.71 10.72
CA LEU A 227 -15.33 13.68 11.07
C LEU A 227 -14.98 14.52 12.31
N THR A 228 -14.23 13.96 13.27
CA THR A 228 -13.78 14.71 14.46
C THR A 228 -12.67 15.71 14.16
N MET A 229 -11.98 15.54 13.02
CA MET A 229 -10.89 16.41 12.60
C MET A 229 -11.37 17.68 11.88
N GLN A 230 -12.65 17.78 11.54
CA GLN A 230 -13.22 19.00 10.99
C GLN A 230 -13.56 19.98 12.12
N ASP A 231 -13.08 21.22 12.03
CA ASP A 231 -13.48 22.28 12.93
C ASP A 231 -14.95 22.66 12.65
N PRO A 232 -15.85 22.50 13.64
CA PRO A 232 -17.26 22.81 13.46
C PRO A 232 -17.54 24.30 13.27
N ASP A 233 -16.60 25.19 13.62
CA ASP A 233 -16.80 26.63 13.52
C ASP A 233 -16.65 27.16 12.09
N ASP A 234 -15.65 26.65 11.35
CA ASP A 234 -15.36 27.15 9.99
C ASP A 234 -15.35 26.07 8.90
N GLY A 235 -15.29 24.78 9.26
CA GLY A 235 -15.28 23.67 8.30
C GLY A 235 -13.91 23.24 7.80
N GLY A 236 -12.84 23.93 8.15
CA GLY A 236 -11.48 23.52 7.86
C GLY A 236 -11.06 22.29 8.66
N VAL A 237 -10.12 21.52 8.15
CA VAL A 237 -9.72 20.22 8.74
C VAL A 237 -8.31 20.30 9.30
N TYR A 238 -8.13 19.87 10.54
CA TYR A 238 -6.83 19.75 11.19
C TYR A 238 -5.98 18.73 10.45
N HIS A 239 -4.72 19.07 10.21
CA HIS A 239 -3.83 18.25 9.36
C HIS A 239 -3.54 16.88 9.93
N LYS A 240 -3.32 16.79 11.25
CA LYS A 240 -3.07 15.53 11.96
C LYS A 240 -3.42 15.63 13.45
N LEU A 241 -3.59 14.46 14.07
CA LEU A 241 -3.62 14.24 15.49
C LEU A 241 -2.32 13.54 15.90
N THR A 242 -1.49 14.18 16.73
CA THR A 242 -0.11 13.78 16.94
C THR A 242 0.40 14.02 18.35
N THR A 243 1.42 13.27 18.76
CA THR A 243 2.33 13.63 19.85
C THR A 243 3.39 14.60 19.35
N PRO A 244 4.09 15.34 20.22
CA PRO A 244 5.22 16.20 19.84
C PRO A 244 6.37 15.41 19.18
N ASN A 245 6.66 14.22 19.69
CA ASN A 245 7.69 13.31 19.19
C ASN A 245 7.11 11.91 18.99
N PHE A 246 7.76 11.09 18.18
CA PHE A 246 7.42 9.68 18.09
C PHE A 246 7.59 8.98 19.44
N GLU A 247 6.66 8.08 19.77
CA GLU A 247 6.80 7.18 20.90
C GLU A 247 7.93 6.16 20.64
N GLY A 248 8.43 5.55 21.71
CA GLY A 248 9.32 4.40 21.61
C GLY A 248 8.58 3.13 21.14
N PHE A 249 9.33 2.02 21.11
CA PHE A 249 8.74 0.70 20.88
C PHE A 249 8.09 0.18 22.18
N VAL A 250 6.91 0.70 22.45
CA VAL A 250 6.07 0.37 23.62
C VAL A 250 4.64 0.14 23.15
N MET A 251 3.85 -0.60 23.94
CA MET A 251 2.43 -0.82 23.58
C MET A 251 1.62 0.48 23.65
N PRO A 252 0.56 0.63 22.82
CA PRO A 252 -0.26 1.85 22.81
C PRO A 252 -0.86 2.24 24.16
N ALA A 253 -1.14 1.25 25.02
CA ALA A 253 -1.68 1.48 26.38
C ALA A 253 -0.64 2.10 27.34
N ASP A 254 0.65 2.00 27.03
CA ASP A 254 1.76 2.50 27.87
C ASP A 254 2.24 3.89 27.44
N CYS A 255 1.69 4.46 26.35
CA CYS A 255 2.04 5.79 25.86
C CYS A 255 1.53 6.89 26.79
N GLN A 256 2.39 7.89 27.05
CA GLN A 256 2.11 8.95 28.06
C GLN A 256 2.17 10.36 27.48
N GLN A 257 2.64 10.53 26.23
CA GLN A 257 2.77 11.88 25.65
C GLN A 257 1.38 12.51 25.41
N PRO A 258 1.23 13.84 25.64
CA PRO A 258 0.00 14.53 25.28
C PRO A 258 -0.20 14.51 23.76
N ARG A 259 -1.47 14.49 23.35
CA ARG A 259 -1.82 14.46 21.92
C ARG A 259 -2.48 15.79 21.52
N TYR A 260 -2.18 16.21 20.31
CA TYR A 260 -2.59 17.50 19.76
C TYR A 260 -3.24 17.35 18.38
N VAL A 261 -4.25 18.16 18.11
CA VAL A 261 -4.60 18.54 16.74
C VAL A 261 -3.80 19.78 16.37
N VAL A 262 -3.21 19.79 15.18
CA VAL A 262 -2.33 20.87 14.70
C VAL A 262 -2.97 21.63 13.54
N ALA A 263 -2.28 22.66 13.03
CA ALA A 263 -2.76 23.55 11.98
C ALA A 263 -3.67 22.87 10.94
N LYS A 264 -4.71 23.56 10.50
CA LYS A 264 -5.51 23.17 9.34
C LYS A 264 -4.70 23.34 8.07
N SER A 265 -4.96 22.48 7.05
CA SER A 265 -4.34 22.63 5.75
C SER A 265 -5.33 22.45 4.62
N VAL A 266 -5.05 23.09 3.48
CA VAL A 266 -5.89 23.00 2.29
C VAL A 266 -5.93 21.58 1.75
N THR A 267 -4.80 20.86 1.74
CA THR A 267 -4.71 19.47 1.24
C THR A 267 -5.52 18.52 2.14
N ALA A 268 -5.29 18.51 3.46
CA ALA A 268 -6.09 17.69 4.37
C ALA A 268 -7.60 18.01 4.30
N THR A 269 -7.94 19.27 4.10
CA THR A 269 -9.36 19.70 4.01
C THR A 269 -10.00 19.22 2.70
N LEU A 270 -9.28 19.24 1.58
CA LEU A 270 -9.79 18.76 0.29
C LEU A 270 -9.84 17.22 0.24
N ASP A 271 -8.82 16.53 0.74
CA ASP A 271 -8.82 15.07 0.84
C ASP A 271 -9.98 14.57 1.71
N PHE A 272 -10.22 15.27 2.82
CA PHE A 272 -11.40 15.03 3.64
C PHE A 272 -12.71 15.25 2.86
N ALA A 273 -12.80 16.34 2.08
CA ALA A 273 -14.00 16.62 1.28
C ALA A 273 -14.26 15.54 0.24
N GLY A 274 -13.21 15.09 -0.45
CA GLY A 274 -13.28 14.00 -1.43
C GLY A 274 -13.77 12.69 -0.81
N VAL A 275 -13.09 12.22 0.24
CA VAL A 275 -13.42 10.94 0.87
C VAL A 275 -14.79 10.95 1.56
N MET A 276 -15.23 12.08 2.13
CA MET A 276 -16.57 12.20 2.73
C MET A 276 -17.67 12.21 1.67
N ALA A 277 -17.44 12.82 0.51
CA ALA A 277 -18.37 12.77 -0.61
C ALA A 277 -18.54 11.34 -1.15
N ASP A 278 -17.44 10.59 -1.30
CA ASP A 278 -17.47 9.18 -1.69
C ASP A 278 -18.17 8.32 -0.64
N ALA A 279 -17.85 8.54 0.63
CA ALA A 279 -18.49 7.84 1.75
C ALA A 279 -20.01 8.09 1.78
N ALA A 280 -20.46 9.34 1.63
CA ALA A 280 -21.89 9.65 1.59
C ALA A 280 -22.62 8.86 0.49
N ARG A 281 -22.01 8.73 -0.69
CA ARG A 281 -22.56 7.98 -1.82
C ARG A 281 -22.56 6.47 -1.57
N LEU A 282 -21.46 5.92 -1.06
CA LEU A 282 -21.29 4.48 -0.87
C LEU A 282 -22.10 3.94 0.31
N PHE A 283 -22.31 4.74 1.35
CA PHE A 283 -23.12 4.37 2.51
C PHE A 283 -24.62 4.63 2.36
N ALA A 284 -25.07 5.25 1.28
CA ALA A 284 -26.50 5.51 1.03
C ALA A 284 -27.41 4.26 1.16
N PRO A 285 -26.98 3.05 0.76
CA PRO A 285 -27.77 1.82 0.96
C PRO A 285 -27.82 1.33 2.43
N TYR A 286 -26.91 1.81 3.31
CA TYR A 286 -26.68 1.27 4.65
C TYR A 286 -27.13 2.19 5.78
N GLN A 287 -28.11 3.08 5.53
CA GLN A 287 -28.63 4.04 6.51
C GLN A 287 -29.30 3.41 7.75
N LYS A 288 -29.64 2.11 7.68
CA LYS A 288 -30.18 1.40 8.85
C LYS A 288 -29.10 1.15 9.91
N ASP A 289 -27.90 0.83 9.48
CA ASP A 289 -26.77 0.57 10.37
C ASP A 289 -26.07 1.90 10.75
N TYR A 290 -26.13 2.90 9.85
CA TYR A 290 -25.51 4.22 10.03
C TYR A 290 -26.51 5.35 9.76
N PRO A 291 -27.49 5.57 10.66
CA PRO A 291 -28.47 6.63 10.50
C PRO A 291 -27.77 8.00 10.51
N ASP A 292 -28.28 8.94 9.73
CA ASP A 292 -27.77 10.31 9.58
C ASP A 292 -26.36 10.46 8.97
N PHE A 293 -25.57 9.39 8.82
CA PHE A 293 -24.20 9.48 8.33
C PHE A 293 -24.12 10.12 6.92
N VAL A 294 -25.01 9.73 6.01
CA VAL A 294 -25.01 10.26 4.62
C VAL A 294 -25.21 11.78 4.64
N LYS A 295 -26.15 12.27 5.47
CA LYS A 295 -26.39 13.71 5.62
C LYS A 295 -25.17 14.41 6.21
N GLN A 296 -24.64 13.87 7.31
CA GLN A 296 -23.48 14.41 8.02
C GLN A 296 -22.24 14.47 7.11
N ALA A 297 -21.95 13.40 6.38
CA ALA A 297 -20.80 13.34 5.47
C ALA A 297 -20.95 14.31 4.28
N THR A 298 -22.17 14.45 3.73
CA THR A 298 -22.44 15.41 2.66
C THR A 298 -22.21 16.85 3.11
N GLU A 299 -22.80 17.23 4.26
CA GLU A 299 -22.64 18.57 4.83
C GLU A 299 -21.18 18.87 5.20
N ALA A 300 -20.48 17.88 5.75
CA ALA A 300 -19.06 17.99 6.10
C ALA A 300 -18.19 18.19 4.87
N ALA A 301 -18.42 17.41 3.79
CA ALA A 301 -17.68 17.54 2.54
C ALA A 301 -17.88 18.93 1.89
N GLU A 302 -19.11 19.40 1.79
CA GLU A 302 -19.40 20.70 1.21
C GLU A 302 -18.78 21.86 2.01
N ARG A 303 -18.83 21.80 3.34
CA ARG A 303 -18.21 22.81 4.23
C ARG A 303 -16.67 22.81 4.10
N ALA A 304 -16.05 21.63 4.05
CA ALA A 304 -14.62 21.51 3.87
C ALA A 304 -14.19 22.06 2.50
N TYR A 305 -14.90 21.72 1.45
CA TYR A 305 -14.61 22.23 0.09
C TYR A 305 -14.72 23.76 0.03
N GLN A 306 -15.75 24.35 0.66
CA GLN A 306 -15.90 25.81 0.72
C GLN A 306 -14.74 26.44 1.49
N TRP A 307 -14.36 25.89 2.65
CA TRP A 307 -13.21 26.38 3.41
C TRP A 307 -11.93 26.38 2.58
N ALA A 308 -11.69 25.32 1.82
CA ALA A 308 -10.50 25.21 0.95
C ALA A 308 -10.51 26.27 -0.17
N LYS A 309 -11.67 26.58 -0.73
CA LYS A 309 -11.83 27.69 -1.72
C LYS A 309 -11.51 29.05 -1.11
N ASP A 310 -11.86 29.25 0.16
CA ASP A 310 -11.60 30.50 0.89
C ASP A 310 -10.14 30.60 1.39
N HIS A 311 -9.45 29.44 1.52
CA HIS A 311 -8.08 29.33 2.04
C HIS A 311 -7.15 28.51 1.12
N PRO A 312 -7.04 28.83 -0.19
CA PRO A 312 -6.37 27.97 -1.18
C PRO A 312 -4.84 27.84 -0.97
N ASN A 313 -4.26 28.67 -0.13
CA ASN A 313 -2.83 28.71 0.15
C ASN A 313 -2.48 28.27 1.59
N ALA A 314 -3.43 27.68 2.33
CA ALA A 314 -3.22 27.22 3.70
C ALA A 314 -2.48 25.86 3.70
N PHE A 315 -1.25 25.83 3.20
CA PHE A 315 -0.42 24.64 3.19
C PHE A 315 0.16 24.34 4.57
N TYR A 316 0.25 23.05 4.90
CA TYR A 316 0.88 22.61 6.15
C TYR A 316 2.38 22.88 6.15
N ARG A 317 2.86 23.45 7.27
CA ARG A 317 4.27 23.78 7.47
C ARG A 317 4.70 23.41 8.88
N GLN A 318 5.32 22.24 8.99
CA GLN A 318 5.72 21.66 10.29
C GLN A 318 6.72 22.53 11.05
N GLU A 319 7.62 23.19 10.35
CA GLU A 319 8.64 24.09 10.93
C GLU A 319 8.04 25.30 11.67
N GLN A 320 6.76 25.60 11.45
CA GLN A 320 6.02 26.66 12.12
C GLN A 320 5.36 26.20 13.43
N LEU A 321 5.30 24.90 13.70
CA LEU A 321 4.70 24.36 14.92
C LEU A 321 5.67 24.54 16.09
N LYS A 322 5.27 25.33 17.08
CA LYS A 322 6.04 25.64 18.30
C LYS A 322 5.13 25.59 19.52
N ASP A 323 5.73 25.30 20.67
CA ASP A 323 5.09 25.32 21.97
C ASP A 323 3.92 24.31 22.13
N PRO A 324 4.18 22.98 21.88
CA PRO A 324 5.47 22.32 21.64
C PRO A 324 5.84 22.23 20.16
N ALA A 325 7.13 22.15 19.84
CA ALA A 325 7.57 21.76 18.49
C ALA A 325 7.14 20.30 18.20
N VAL A 326 6.83 20.02 16.94
CA VAL A 326 6.38 18.69 16.49
C VAL A 326 7.37 18.13 15.50
N SER A 327 7.84 16.89 15.73
CA SER A 327 8.86 16.20 14.91
C SER A 327 8.35 14.92 14.23
N THR A 328 7.06 14.61 14.33
CA THR A 328 6.43 13.43 13.71
C THR A 328 6.20 13.60 12.20
N GLY A 329 5.68 12.61 11.50
CA GLY A 329 5.47 12.65 10.05
C GLY A 329 4.77 13.91 9.56
N THR A 330 5.10 14.36 8.36
CA THR A 330 4.59 15.63 7.82
C THR A 330 3.39 15.48 6.91
N TYR A 331 3.41 14.56 5.95
CA TYR A 331 2.44 14.47 4.85
C TYR A 331 2.11 15.86 4.25
N GLY A 332 3.15 16.70 4.16
CA GLY A 332 3.02 18.05 3.64
C GLY A 332 3.09 18.06 2.12
N ASP A 333 2.17 18.78 1.50
CA ASP A 333 2.16 19.05 0.07
C ASP A 333 2.15 20.58 -0.16
N GLY A 334 2.78 21.02 -1.24
CA GLY A 334 2.86 22.43 -1.66
C GLY A 334 1.95 22.76 -2.84
N ASN A 335 1.13 21.83 -3.29
CA ASN A 335 0.18 21.96 -4.39
C ASN A 335 -1.13 21.26 -4.00
N ALA A 336 -2.26 21.89 -4.25
CA ALA A 336 -3.58 21.34 -3.91
C ALA A 336 -4.45 21.14 -5.16
N ARG A 337 -3.84 21.17 -6.36
CA ARG A 337 -4.59 21.10 -7.61
C ARG A 337 -5.27 19.75 -7.83
N ASP A 338 -4.60 18.70 -7.47
CA ASP A 338 -5.08 17.34 -7.59
C ASP A 338 -6.11 16.97 -6.51
N GLU A 339 -6.01 17.54 -5.31
CA GLU A 339 -7.01 17.41 -4.26
C GLU A 339 -8.29 18.19 -4.65
N PHE A 340 -8.17 19.40 -5.23
CA PHE A 340 -9.31 20.11 -5.80
C PHE A 340 -9.99 19.28 -6.88
N PHE A 341 -9.24 18.61 -7.75
CA PHE A 341 -9.79 17.75 -8.80
C PHE A 341 -10.54 16.55 -8.21
N TRP A 342 -9.97 15.84 -7.25
CA TRP A 342 -10.64 14.71 -6.60
C TRP A 342 -11.89 15.17 -5.84
N ALA A 343 -11.76 16.13 -4.94
CA ALA A 343 -12.88 16.61 -4.12
C ALA A 343 -14.04 17.15 -4.96
N SER A 344 -13.76 17.95 -6.03
CA SER A 344 -14.80 18.46 -6.90
C SER A 344 -15.44 17.36 -7.75
N SER A 345 -14.68 16.37 -8.21
CA SER A 345 -15.21 15.21 -8.96
C SER A 345 -16.15 14.36 -8.08
N ALA A 346 -15.73 14.05 -6.84
CA ALA A 346 -16.53 13.30 -5.89
C ALA A 346 -17.81 14.05 -5.47
N LEU A 347 -17.69 15.36 -5.17
CA LEU A 347 -18.84 16.21 -4.84
C LEU A 347 -19.81 16.37 -6.02
N PHE A 348 -19.31 16.49 -7.24
CA PHE A 348 -20.17 16.51 -8.42
C PHE A 348 -20.93 15.19 -8.57
N ARG A 349 -20.26 14.07 -8.41
CA ARG A 349 -20.88 12.75 -8.50
C ARG A 349 -21.93 12.51 -7.44
N LEU A 350 -21.72 13.03 -6.21
CA LEU A 350 -22.67 12.97 -5.10
C LEU A 350 -23.87 13.91 -5.32
N THR A 351 -23.64 15.18 -5.67
CA THR A 351 -24.65 16.25 -5.58
C THR A 351 -25.25 16.69 -6.92
N ARG A 352 -24.56 16.40 -8.01
CA ARG A 352 -24.87 16.87 -9.39
C ARG A 352 -24.88 18.40 -9.54
N LYS A 353 -24.29 19.15 -8.60
CA LYS A 353 -24.20 20.62 -8.70
C LYS A 353 -23.21 21.02 -9.81
N PRO A 354 -23.63 21.86 -10.81
CA PRO A 354 -22.78 22.25 -11.94
C PRO A 354 -21.50 22.99 -11.55
N SER A 355 -21.48 23.65 -10.38
CA SER A 355 -20.30 24.34 -9.86
C SER A 355 -19.14 23.37 -9.61
N TYR A 356 -19.40 22.20 -9.03
CA TYR A 356 -18.37 21.18 -8.81
C TYR A 356 -17.86 20.57 -10.12
N GLN A 357 -18.72 20.40 -11.12
CA GLN A 357 -18.30 19.96 -12.45
C GLN A 357 -17.37 20.98 -13.11
N ALA A 358 -17.68 22.28 -12.99
CA ALA A 358 -16.85 23.35 -13.52
C ALA A 358 -15.46 23.38 -12.83
N ASP A 359 -15.44 23.24 -11.50
CA ASP A 359 -14.19 23.18 -10.74
C ASP A 359 -13.38 21.93 -11.13
N ALA A 360 -14.00 20.74 -11.26
CA ALA A 360 -13.32 19.53 -11.69
C ALA A 360 -12.65 19.70 -13.08
N ARG A 361 -13.33 20.34 -14.03
CA ARG A 361 -12.75 20.68 -15.35
C ARG A 361 -11.58 21.63 -15.23
N GLN A 362 -11.65 22.63 -14.35
CA GLN A 362 -10.58 23.60 -14.12
C GLN A 362 -9.31 22.94 -13.58
N TYR A 363 -9.47 21.96 -12.68
CA TYR A 363 -8.36 21.29 -12.00
C TYR A 363 -7.92 19.97 -12.64
N GLN A 364 -8.57 19.56 -13.74
CA GLN A 364 -8.26 18.31 -14.45
C GLN A 364 -6.76 18.17 -14.74
N PRO A 365 -6.18 16.97 -14.50
CA PRO A 365 -4.77 16.73 -14.75
C PRO A 365 -4.46 16.70 -16.26
N GLN A 366 -3.24 17.09 -16.62
CA GLN A 366 -2.76 17.03 -18.01
C GLN A 366 -2.27 15.63 -18.41
N ARG A 367 -1.98 14.78 -17.43
CA ARG A 367 -1.55 13.37 -17.60
C ARG A 367 -2.01 12.56 -16.42
N PHE A 368 -2.20 11.27 -16.62
CA PHE A 368 -2.42 10.34 -15.53
C PHE A 368 -1.13 10.11 -14.73
N SER A 369 -1.23 10.02 -13.42
CA SER A 369 -0.12 9.69 -12.50
C SER A 369 -0.51 8.52 -11.60
N THR A 370 0.46 7.73 -11.16
CA THR A 370 0.22 6.69 -10.15
C THR A 370 -0.37 7.34 -8.89
N PRO A 371 -1.46 6.80 -8.33
CA PRO A 371 -2.05 7.36 -7.11
C PRO A 371 -1.11 7.25 -5.92
N SER A 372 -0.95 8.33 -5.18
CA SER A 372 -0.22 8.42 -3.91
C SER A 372 -0.84 9.49 -3.03
N TRP A 373 -0.47 9.56 -1.75
CA TRP A 373 -0.92 10.62 -0.86
C TRP A 373 -0.47 12.02 -1.31
N GLY A 374 0.65 12.12 -2.03
CA GLY A 374 1.16 13.37 -2.61
C GLY A 374 0.66 13.65 -4.04
N ASN A 375 -0.15 12.75 -4.62
CA ASN A 375 -0.86 12.99 -5.87
C ASN A 375 -2.12 12.13 -5.95
N VAL A 376 -3.25 12.75 -5.63
CA VAL A 376 -4.57 12.10 -5.58
C VAL A 376 -5.37 12.24 -6.90
N SER A 377 -4.79 12.81 -7.96
CA SER A 377 -5.51 13.07 -9.22
C SER A 377 -6.10 11.82 -9.88
N ALA A 378 -5.49 10.64 -9.64
CA ALA A 378 -6.03 9.38 -10.13
C ALA A 378 -7.40 9.05 -9.51
N LEU A 379 -7.64 9.42 -8.23
CA LEU A 379 -8.93 9.22 -7.56
C LEU A 379 -10.02 10.06 -8.25
N GLY A 380 -9.74 11.33 -8.53
CA GLY A 380 -10.65 12.18 -9.32
C GLY A 380 -10.92 11.64 -10.73
N THR A 381 -9.89 11.05 -11.36
CA THR A 381 -10.04 10.38 -12.66
C THR A 381 -10.97 9.18 -12.56
N PHE A 382 -10.81 8.33 -11.53
CA PHE A 382 -11.70 7.18 -11.31
C PHE A 382 -13.14 7.62 -11.02
N GLU A 383 -13.35 8.69 -10.22
CA GLU A 383 -14.67 9.26 -9.99
C GLU A 383 -15.35 9.70 -11.29
N TRP A 384 -14.61 10.38 -12.17
CA TRP A 384 -15.11 10.83 -13.45
C TRP A 384 -15.45 9.67 -14.39
N LEU A 385 -14.56 8.68 -14.49
CA LEU A 385 -14.72 7.52 -15.38
C LEU A 385 -15.72 6.48 -14.88
N ALA A 386 -16.00 6.42 -13.59
CA ALA A 386 -17.04 5.57 -13.03
C ALA A 386 -18.47 6.09 -13.27
N ASP A 387 -18.62 7.37 -13.59
CA ASP A 387 -19.88 7.97 -14.02
C ASP A 387 -20.05 7.78 -15.53
N GLU A 388 -21.04 6.97 -15.95
CA GLU A 388 -21.24 6.61 -17.36
C GLU A 388 -21.50 7.84 -18.25
N GLU A 389 -22.24 8.83 -17.74
CA GLU A 389 -22.54 10.06 -18.46
C GLU A 389 -21.28 10.89 -18.65
N GLN A 390 -20.49 11.08 -17.59
CA GLN A 390 -19.24 11.84 -17.64
C GLN A 390 -18.17 11.15 -18.48
N ARG A 391 -18.06 9.83 -18.40
CA ARG A 391 -17.11 9.03 -19.19
C ARG A 391 -17.25 9.24 -20.70
N MET A 392 -18.46 9.48 -21.18
CA MET A 392 -18.75 9.70 -22.61
C MET A 392 -18.58 11.15 -23.06
N THR A 393 -18.24 12.07 -22.17
CA THR A 393 -17.91 13.47 -22.52
C THR A 393 -16.52 13.58 -23.14
N ALA A 394 -16.21 14.73 -23.75
CA ALA A 394 -14.86 15.02 -24.25
C ALA A 394 -13.79 14.94 -23.13
N ASP A 395 -14.14 15.43 -21.93
CA ASP A 395 -13.25 15.35 -20.74
C ASP A 395 -13.04 13.90 -20.31
N GLY A 396 -14.09 13.09 -20.27
CA GLY A 396 -14.00 11.66 -19.91
C GLY A 396 -13.16 10.87 -20.92
N LEU A 397 -13.34 11.13 -22.22
CA LEU A 397 -12.52 10.50 -23.27
C LEU A 397 -11.05 10.91 -23.19
N LEU A 398 -10.77 12.17 -22.81
CA LEU A 398 -9.39 12.63 -22.57
C LEU A 398 -8.78 11.90 -21.35
N LEU A 399 -9.47 11.84 -20.23
CA LEU A 399 -9.01 11.13 -19.02
C LEU A 399 -8.78 9.64 -19.30
N MET A 400 -9.67 8.99 -20.05
CA MET A 400 -9.49 7.60 -20.48
C MET A 400 -8.24 7.44 -21.35
N THR A 401 -8.01 8.37 -22.28
CA THR A 401 -6.81 8.35 -23.14
C THR A 401 -5.54 8.49 -22.30
N GLN A 402 -5.53 9.40 -21.33
CA GLN A 402 -4.38 9.59 -20.43
C GLN A 402 -4.11 8.34 -19.58
N LEU A 403 -5.15 7.67 -19.07
CA LEU A 403 -5.04 6.40 -18.36
C LEU A 403 -4.40 5.30 -19.24
N LEU A 404 -4.88 5.16 -20.46
CA LEU A 404 -4.34 4.13 -21.38
C LEU A 404 -2.89 4.44 -21.80
N VAL A 405 -2.54 5.70 -22.04
CA VAL A 405 -1.15 6.12 -22.31
C VAL A 405 -0.25 5.79 -21.13
N TYR A 406 -0.68 6.06 -19.90
CA TYR A 406 0.05 5.66 -18.70
C TYR A 406 0.28 4.14 -18.66
N CYS A 407 -0.75 3.34 -18.93
CA CYS A 407 -0.62 1.88 -18.92
C CYS A 407 0.38 1.37 -19.97
N GLU A 408 0.37 1.93 -21.20
CA GLU A 408 1.36 1.56 -22.24
C GLU A 408 2.80 1.86 -21.80
N GLU A 409 3.03 3.01 -21.17
CA GLU A 409 4.36 3.36 -20.66
C GLU A 409 4.77 2.51 -19.45
N ALA A 410 3.84 2.21 -18.55
CA ALA A 410 4.08 1.40 -17.35
C ALA A 410 4.53 -0.02 -17.69
N VAL A 411 3.97 -0.65 -18.73
CA VAL A 411 4.31 -2.02 -19.11
C VAL A 411 5.51 -2.14 -20.04
N LYS A 412 6.01 -1.02 -20.53
CA LYS A 412 7.14 -1.00 -21.48
C LYS A 412 8.39 -1.59 -20.84
N GLY A 413 9.00 -2.58 -21.51
CA GLY A 413 10.20 -3.25 -21.02
C GLY A 413 9.99 -4.31 -19.93
N ALA A 414 8.75 -4.55 -19.49
CA ALA A 414 8.43 -5.55 -18.47
C ALA A 414 8.93 -6.95 -18.88
N ASP A 415 8.65 -7.37 -20.11
CA ASP A 415 9.01 -8.70 -20.62
C ASP A 415 10.53 -8.92 -20.76
N SER A 416 11.32 -7.83 -20.88
CA SER A 416 12.78 -7.88 -20.96
C SER A 416 13.47 -7.69 -19.61
N SER A 417 12.74 -7.29 -18.55
CA SER A 417 13.31 -7.12 -17.21
C SER A 417 13.77 -8.45 -16.60
N CYS A 418 14.72 -8.39 -15.65
CA CYS A 418 15.30 -9.58 -15.03
C CYS A 418 14.30 -10.45 -14.27
N PHE A 419 13.19 -9.88 -13.83
CA PHE A 419 12.13 -10.57 -13.10
C PHE A 419 10.79 -10.56 -13.85
N GLN A 420 10.80 -10.16 -15.13
CA GLN A 420 9.60 -10.08 -15.97
C GLN A 420 8.44 -9.36 -15.24
N SER A 421 8.68 -8.08 -14.90
CA SER A 421 7.72 -7.27 -14.13
C SER A 421 7.78 -5.81 -14.58
N PRO A 422 6.63 -5.12 -14.73
CA PRO A 422 6.59 -3.68 -14.94
C PRO A 422 7.32 -2.91 -13.84
N PHE A 423 7.11 -3.28 -12.57
CA PHE A 423 7.80 -2.68 -11.43
C PHE A 423 9.32 -2.82 -11.53
N GLY A 424 9.80 -4.00 -11.88
CA GLY A 424 11.23 -4.32 -11.93
C GLY A 424 11.96 -3.84 -13.19
N ASN A 425 11.36 -3.01 -14.05
CA ASN A 425 11.93 -2.61 -15.33
C ASN A 425 12.80 -1.35 -15.28
N SER A 426 12.75 -0.56 -14.20
CA SER A 426 13.45 0.71 -14.04
C SER A 426 13.96 0.94 -12.63
N SER A 427 15.19 1.49 -12.49
CA SER A 427 15.72 1.89 -11.19
C SER A 427 14.92 3.02 -10.53
N ARG A 428 14.17 3.79 -11.31
CA ARG A 428 13.32 4.89 -10.81
C ARG A 428 12.10 4.41 -10.03
N ASN A 429 11.74 3.14 -10.20
CA ASN A 429 10.61 2.54 -9.50
C ASN A 429 10.95 2.18 -8.03
N PHE A 430 12.24 2.15 -7.67
CA PHE A 430 12.70 1.80 -6.32
C PHE A 430 12.92 3.06 -5.46
N GLY A 431 12.52 2.99 -4.20
CA GLY A 431 12.61 4.08 -3.26
C GLY A 431 11.71 3.89 -2.05
N TRP A 432 11.44 4.94 -1.32
CA TRP A 432 10.57 4.92 -0.14
C TRP A 432 9.14 4.54 -0.53
N GLY A 433 8.59 3.48 0.10
CA GLY A 433 7.23 3.00 -0.18
C GLY A 433 7.00 2.46 -1.60
N CYS A 434 8.06 2.12 -2.31
CA CYS A 434 8.01 1.79 -3.73
C CYS A 434 7.09 0.60 -4.07
N LEU A 435 6.96 -0.37 -3.17
CA LEU A 435 6.07 -1.51 -3.40
C LEU A 435 4.59 -1.10 -3.39
N ALA A 436 4.24 -0.08 -2.61
CA ALA A 436 2.88 0.44 -2.61
C ALA A 436 2.58 1.20 -3.90
N GLU A 437 3.37 2.23 -4.22
CA GLU A 437 3.08 3.13 -5.35
C GLU A 437 3.39 2.46 -6.69
N ASN A 438 4.65 2.04 -6.88
CA ASN A 438 5.14 1.60 -8.19
C ASN A 438 4.87 0.12 -8.49
N CYS A 439 4.45 -0.68 -7.50
CA CYS A 439 4.07 -2.07 -7.71
C CYS A 439 2.55 -2.28 -7.55
N CYS A 440 1.99 -2.04 -6.34
CA CYS A 440 0.58 -2.31 -6.06
C CYS A 440 -0.36 -1.32 -6.74
N CYS A 441 -0.16 0.00 -6.59
CA CYS A 441 -1.01 0.99 -7.27
C CYS A 441 -0.89 0.88 -8.79
N GLN A 442 0.32 0.71 -9.33
CA GLN A 442 0.50 0.49 -10.76
C GLN A 442 -0.31 -0.73 -11.24
N ALA A 443 -0.22 -1.87 -10.54
CA ALA A 443 -0.96 -3.08 -10.89
C ALA A 443 -2.49 -2.87 -10.77
N PHE A 444 -2.96 -2.19 -9.73
CA PHE A 444 -4.37 -1.83 -9.58
C PHE A 444 -4.86 -0.96 -10.75
N VAL A 445 -4.09 0.07 -11.14
CA VAL A 445 -4.41 0.94 -12.29
C VAL A 445 -4.50 0.14 -13.59
N LEU A 446 -3.58 -0.82 -13.81
CA LEU A 446 -3.61 -1.72 -14.97
C LEU A 446 -4.90 -2.55 -15.03
N LEU A 447 -5.36 -3.06 -13.87
CA LEU A 447 -6.63 -3.81 -13.78
C LEU A 447 -7.86 -2.91 -13.99
N CYS A 448 -7.84 -1.68 -13.46
CA CYS A 448 -8.89 -0.68 -13.70
C CYS A 448 -8.99 -0.31 -15.19
N ALA A 449 -7.85 -0.13 -15.86
CA ALA A 449 -7.81 0.18 -17.29
C ALA A 449 -8.41 -0.95 -18.14
N ASP A 450 -8.12 -2.22 -17.83
CA ASP A 450 -8.75 -3.35 -18.50
C ASP A 450 -10.27 -3.34 -18.31
N GLN A 451 -10.76 -3.11 -17.11
CA GLN A 451 -12.19 -3.09 -16.81
C GLN A 451 -12.90 -1.91 -17.50
N LEU A 452 -12.35 -0.72 -17.43
CA LEU A 452 -12.93 0.50 -18.00
C LEU A 452 -12.92 0.48 -19.54
N SER A 453 -11.90 -0.12 -20.16
CA SER A 453 -11.77 -0.23 -21.62
C SER A 453 -12.38 -1.51 -22.20
N GLY A 454 -12.82 -2.45 -21.36
CA GLY A 454 -13.38 -3.73 -21.79
C GLY A 454 -12.35 -4.68 -22.41
N THR A 455 -11.06 -4.55 -22.04
CA THR A 455 -9.95 -5.41 -22.51
C THR A 455 -9.44 -6.32 -21.40
N THR A 456 -8.48 -7.16 -21.73
CA THR A 456 -7.72 -7.99 -20.77
C THR A 456 -6.21 -7.86 -21.00
N LYS A 457 -5.81 -6.82 -21.73
CA LYS A 457 -4.43 -6.60 -22.19
C LYS A 457 -3.44 -6.44 -21.03
N TYR A 458 -3.84 -5.71 -19.99
CA TYR A 458 -2.95 -5.32 -18.92
C TYR A 458 -2.91 -6.31 -17.75
N ARG A 459 -3.88 -7.24 -17.68
CA ARG A 459 -3.99 -8.23 -16.60
C ARG A 459 -2.72 -9.05 -16.39
N ARG A 460 -2.06 -9.49 -17.47
CA ARG A 460 -0.81 -10.27 -17.35
C ARG A 460 0.28 -9.47 -16.64
N TYR A 461 0.37 -8.17 -16.88
CA TYR A 461 1.37 -7.30 -16.28
C TYR A 461 1.07 -7.03 -14.78
N ALA A 462 -0.20 -6.92 -14.42
CA ALA A 462 -0.58 -6.88 -13.01
C ALA A 462 -0.18 -8.19 -12.28
N LEU A 463 -0.38 -9.35 -12.91
CA LEU A 463 0.09 -10.65 -12.38
C LEU A 463 1.61 -10.71 -12.26
N GLN A 464 2.36 -10.18 -13.23
CA GLN A 464 3.82 -10.09 -13.15
C GLN A 464 4.29 -9.22 -11.96
N ASN A 465 3.56 -8.14 -11.63
CA ASN A 465 3.82 -7.35 -10.42
C ASN A 465 3.45 -8.14 -9.15
N ALA A 466 2.37 -8.94 -9.15
CA ALA A 466 2.06 -9.85 -8.03
C ALA A 466 3.19 -10.87 -7.81
N ASP A 467 3.70 -11.46 -8.87
CA ASP A 467 4.81 -12.40 -8.77
C ASP A 467 6.08 -11.74 -8.20
N TYR A 468 6.37 -10.49 -8.60
CA TYR A 468 7.48 -9.73 -8.05
C TYR A 468 7.29 -9.45 -6.55
N LEU A 469 6.12 -8.93 -6.18
CA LEU A 469 5.75 -8.62 -4.79
C LEU A 469 5.88 -9.83 -3.88
N LEU A 470 5.49 -11.01 -4.38
CA LEU A 470 5.31 -12.23 -3.60
C LEU A 470 6.51 -13.20 -3.68
N GLY A 471 7.69 -12.72 -4.15
CA GLY A 471 8.94 -13.47 -4.03
C GLY A 471 9.78 -13.62 -5.30
N ARG A 472 9.23 -13.39 -6.51
CA ARG A 472 10.00 -13.40 -7.75
C ARG A 472 10.77 -12.08 -7.94
N ASN A 473 11.66 -11.79 -7.00
CA ASN A 473 12.42 -10.54 -6.92
C ASN A 473 13.86 -10.77 -6.47
N ALA A 474 14.70 -9.74 -6.50
CA ALA A 474 16.13 -9.86 -6.20
C ALA A 474 16.43 -10.33 -4.78
N THR A 475 15.60 -9.94 -3.80
CA THR A 475 15.78 -10.29 -2.38
C THR A 475 15.20 -11.65 -2.01
N GLY A 476 14.26 -12.16 -2.81
CA GLY A 476 13.51 -13.40 -2.56
C GLY A 476 12.53 -13.30 -1.41
N TYR A 477 12.18 -12.10 -0.95
CA TYR A 477 11.11 -11.91 0.03
C TYR A 477 9.73 -11.86 -0.63
N CYS A 478 8.77 -12.57 -0.05
CA CYS A 478 7.37 -12.16 -0.12
C CYS A 478 7.25 -10.93 0.79
N TYR A 479 7.06 -9.74 0.23
CA TYR A 479 7.08 -8.49 0.98
C TYR A 479 5.82 -8.23 1.82
N VAL A 480 4.99 -9.24 2.03
CA VAL A 480 3.80 -9.20 2.87
C VAL A 480 4.01 -10.14 4.05
N THR A 481 3.91 -9.61 5.27
CA THR A 481 4.13 -10.37 6.51
C THR A 481 3.16 -11.55 6.63
N GLY A 482 3.67 -12.68 7.14
CA GLY A 482 2.89 -13.89 7.40
C GLY A 482 2.54 -14.72 6.16
N PHE A 483 3.09 -14.40 4.97
CA PHE A 483 2.85 -15.12 3.72
C PHE A 483 4.15 -15.49 3.00
N GLY A 484 4.12 -16.61 2.28
CA GLY A 484 5.30 -17.14 1.60
C GLY A 484 6.27 -17.86 2.53
N ASP A 485 7.36 -18.36 1.95
CA ASP A 485 8.39 -19.10 2.70
C ASP A 485 9.42 -18.15 3.33
N LYS A 486 9.53 -16.93 2.82
CA LYS A 486 10.41 -15.88 3.33
C LYS A 486 9.67 -14.55 3.31
N SER A 487 9.17 -14.12 4.46
CA SER A 487 8.49 -12.82 4.64
C SER A 487 9.17 -11.96 5.70
N PRO A 488 8.87 -10.65 5.78
CA PRO A 488 9.37 -9.79 6.84
C PRO A 488 8.92 -10.30 8.22
N MET A 489 9.87 -10.41 9.15
CA MET A 489 9.63 -10.82 10.52
C MET A 489 9.83 -9.68 11.53
N HIS A 490 10.60 -8.65 11.15
CA HIS A 490 10.93 -7.51 12.01
C HIS A 490 10.62 -6.17 11.32
N PRO A 491 9.33 -5.93 10.93
CA PRO A 491 8.95 -4.65 10.34
C PRO A 491 9.14 -3.50 11.34
N HIS A 492 9.44 -2.31 10.86
CA HIS A 492 9.44 -1.10 11.69
C HIS A 492 7.99 -0.75 12.08
N HIS A 493 7.46 -1.50 13.04
CA HIS A 493 6.09 -1.37 13.55
C HIS A 493 6.07 -1.56 15.07
N ARG A 494 5.76 -0.48 15.79
CA ARG A 494 5.90 -0.44 17.26
C ARG A 494 5.10 -1.51 17.98
N ILE A 495 3.87 -1.81 17.54
CA ILE A 495 3.05 -2.84 18.19
C ILE A 495 3.70 -4.21 18.02
N SER A 496 4.11 -4.59 16.81
CA SER A 496 4.71 -5.91 16.56
C SER A 496 6.04 -6.13 17.30
N GLU A 497 6.76 -5.06 17.63
CA GLU A 497 8.00 -5.16 18.40
C GLU A 497 7.78 -5.15 19.93
N ALA A 498 6.58 -4.71 20.38
CA ALA A 498 6.27 -4.53 21.79
C ALA A 498 5.28 -5.57 22.36
N ASP A 499 4.56 -6.32 21.51
CA ASP A 499 3.45 -7.20 21.92
C ASP A 499 3.91 -8.57 22.45
N ASN A 500 5.22 -8.86 22.42
CA ASN A 500 5.82 -10.16 22.78
C ASN A 500 5.33 -11.35 21.91
N VAL A 501 4.82 -11.08 20.71
CA VAL A 501 4.49 -12.12 19.72
C VAL A 501 5.61 -12.17 18.69
N GLU A 502 6.21 -13.35 18.48
CA GLU A 502 7.34 -13.50 17.54
C GLU A 502 6.98 -13.12 16.10
N ALA A 503 5.79 -13.53 15.64
CA ALA A 503 5.33 -13.22 14.29
C ALA A 503 4.63 -11.86 14.26
N PRO A 504 4.97 -10.95 13.32
CA PRO A 504 4.26 -9.69 13.17
C PRO A 504 2.83 -9.92 12.65
N PHE A 505 1.97 -8.90 12.71
CA PHE A 505 0.61 -8.97 12.16
C PHE A 505 0.66 -9.47 10.72
N PRO A 506 -0.15 -10.47 10.33
CA PRO A 506 -0.20 -10.94 8.95
C PRO A 506 -0.87 -9.93 8.03
N GLY A 507 -0.37 -9.80 6.81
CA GLY A 507 -0.96 -8.94 5.79
C GLY A 507 -0.41 -7.50 5.75
N MET A 508 0.66 -7.18 6.47
CA MET A 508 1.35 -5.89 6.36
C MET A 508 2.26 -5.86 5.13
N LEU A 509 2.15 -4.81 4.32
CA LEU A 509 3.07 -4.52 3.23
C LEU A 509 4.22 -3.64 3.74
N VAL A 510 5.45 -4.12 3.62
CA VAL A 510 6.63 -3.30 3.90
C VAL A 510 7.01 -2.39 2.73
N GLY A 511 7.75 -1.31 2.99
CA GLY A 511 8.14 -0.31 2.00
C GLY A 511 8.87 -0.87 0.78
N GLY A 512 9.74 -1.86 0.98
CA GLY A 512 10.49 -2.52 -0.08
C GLY A 512 11.86 -1.92 -0.37
N PRO A 513 12.53 -2.36 -1.46
CA PRO A 513 13.88 -1.94 -1.76
C PRO A 513 14.02 -0.44 -1.97
N ASN A 514 14.89 0.19 -1.17
CA ASN A 514 15.11 1.63 -1.18
C ASN A 514 16.61 1.98 -1.24
N PRO A 515 17.14 2.28 -2.43
CA PRO A 515 18.56 2.64 -2.60
C PRO A 515 18.93 3.96 -1.93
N GLY A 516 17.94 4.78 -1.54
CA GLY A 516 18.16 6.02 -0.78
C GLY A 516 18.65 5.79 0.64
N GLN A 517 18.28 4.66 1.28
CA GLN A 517 18.74 4.25 2.61
C GLN A 517 18.76 5.41 3.61
N GLN A 518 17.66 6.20 3.69
CA GLN A 518 17.60 7.45 4.46
C GLN A 518 17.79 7.22 5.96
N ASP A 519 17.47 6.02 6.46
CA ASP A 519 17.62 5.57 7.86
C ASP A 519 19.02 5.06 8.22
N LYS A 520 19.91 4.92 7.24
CA LYS A 520 21.25 4.33 7.44
C LYS A 520 22.07 4.99 8.56
N ARG A 521 21.85 6.29 8.80
CA ARG A 521 22.56 7.05 9.85
C ARG A 521 21.96 6.81 11.24
N ASP A 522 20.71 6.40 11.30
CA ASP A 522 19.94 6.18 12.53
C ASP A 522 20.03 4.73 13.02
N MET A 523 20.42 3.82 12.12
CA MET A 523 20.64 2.41 12.44
C MET A 523 21.84 2.23 13.37
N LYS A 524 21.65 1.42 14.41
CA LYS A 524 22.70 1.13 15.41
C LYS A 524 23.44 -0.17 15.11
N THR A 525 22.72 -1.19 14.66
CA THR A 525 23.24 -2.54 14.48
C THR A 525 23.00 -3.08 13.07
N ALA A 526 21.94 -2.65 12.41
CA ALA A 526 21.56 -3.13 11.10
C ALA A 526 22.41 -2.50 9.99
N VAL A 527 22.68 -3.27 8.94
CA VAL A 527 23.45 -2.83 7.77
C VAL A 527 22.77 -3.35 6.51
N TYR A 528 22.47 -2.46 5.56
CA TYR A 528 21.91 -2.86 4.27
C TYR A 528 22.83 -3.82 3.53
N PRO A 529 22.30 -4.93 2.99
CA PRO A 529 23.11 -5.94 2.31
C PRO A 529 23.63 -5.47 0.96
N SER A 530 23.00 -4.46 0.35
CA SER A 530 23.33 -3.96 -0.99
C SER A 530 22.91 -2.50 -1.16
N ASN A 531 23.57 -1.79 -2.11
CA ASN A 531 23.17 -0.46 -2.57
C ASN A 531 22.48 -0.51 -3.95
N HIS A 532 22.32 -1.71 -4.54
CA HIS A 532 21.63 -1.84 -5.82
C HIS A 532 20.13 -1.59 -5.65
N PRO A 533 19.48 -0.93 -6.62
CA PRO A 533 18.08 -0.53 -6.49
C PRO A 533 17.13 -1.66 -6.04
N ASP A 534 17.25 -2.83 -6.67
CA ASP A 534 16.37 -3.99 -6.42
C ASP A 534 16.79 -4.85 -5.22
N GLU A 535 17.94 -4.57 -4.58
CA GLU A 535 18.53 -5.35 -3.48
C GLU A 535 18.63 -4.55 -2.17
N SER A 536 18.35 -3.24 -2.18
CA SER A 536 18.46 -2.34 -1.02
C SER A 536 17.31 -2.49 -0.04
N TYR A 537 17.16 -3.67 0.55
CA TYR A 537 16.14 -4.01 1.54
C TYR A 537 16.76 -4.78 2.71
N ILE A 538 16.29 -4.50 3.92
CA ILE A 538 16.67 -5.23 5.13
C ILE A 538 15.44 -5.45 6.01
N ASP A 539 15.23 -6.70 6.41
CA ASP A 539 14.21 -7.08 7.42
C ASP A 539 14.79 -6.84 8.82
N ASN A 540 14.61 -5.62 9.30
CA ASN A 540 15.05 -5.21 10.63
C ASN A 540 14.23 -4.00 11.10
N MET A 541 13.82 -3.99 12.38
CA MET A 541 13.04 -2.93 13.00
C MET A 541 13.70 -1.54 12.98
N GLU A 542 15.03 -1.48 12.83
CA GLU A 542 15.73 -0.19 12.72
C GLU A 542 15.51 0.48 11.35
N SER A 543 15.06 -0.29 10.34
CA SER A 543 14.85 0.24 8.99
C SER A 543 13.43 0.77 8.79
N TYR A 544 13.25 2.08 9.00
CA TYR A 544 12.00 2.74 8.60
C TYR A 544 11.97 3.10 7.11
N ALA A 545 13.10 3.18 6.43
CA ALA A 545 13.15 3.56 5.01
C ALA A 545 12.83 2.41 4.05
N SER A 546 13.00 1.14 4.45
CA SER A 546 12.71 -0.02 3.60
C SER A 546 11.75 -1.04 4.22
N ASN A 547 11.64 -1.07 5.55
CA ASN A 547 10.91 -2.12 6.28
C ASN A 547 9.78 -1.57 7.18
N GLU A 548 9.42 -0.30 7.08
CA GLU A 548 8.22 0.24 7.72
C GLU A 548 6.96 -0.26 7.02
N ILE A 549 5.84 -0.15 7.70
CA ILE A 549 4.49 -0.34 7.16
C ILE A 549 3.73 0.98 7.21
N ALA A 550 2.73 1.18 6.37
CA ALA A 550 1.85 2.34 6.46
C ALA A 550 0.45 2.04 5.90
N ILE A 551 -0.56 2.78 6.36
CA ILE A 551 -1.96 2.56 5.93
C ILE A 551 -2.15 2.77 4.43
N ASN A 552 -1.50 3.75 3.81
CA ASN A 552 -1.55 3.97 2.36
C ASN A 552 -0.88 2.83 1.58
N TRP A 553 0.19 2.25 2.12
CA TRP A 553 0.84 1.09 1.51
C TRP A 553 -0.08 -0.13 1.57
N ASN A 554 -0.69 -0.36 2.72
CA ASN A 554 -1.67 -1.44 2.87
C ASN A 554 -2.95 -1.22 2.07
N ALA A 555 -3.43 0.02 1.95
CA ALA A 555 -4.57 0.35 1.08
C ALA A 555 -4.27 0.01 -0.39
N SER A 556 -3.04 0.28 -0.84
CA SER A 556 -2.57 -0.11 -2.18
C SER A 556 -2.54 -1.63 -2.37
N LEU A 557 -2.08 -2.36 -1.35
CA LEU A 557 -2.09 -3.83 -1.35
C LEU A 557 -3.52 -4.38 -1.40
N VAL A 558 -4.44 -3.84 -0.57
CA VAL A 558 -5.86 -4.23 -0.56
C VAL A 558 -6.50 -3.95 -1.91
N ALA A 559 -6.32 -2.74 -2.46
CA ALA A 559 -6.87 -2.38 -3.76
C ALA A 559 -6.40 -3.34 -4.85
N PHE A 560 -5.12 -3.68 -4.86
CA PHE A 560 -4.53 -4.59 -5.84
C PHE A 560 -5.00 -6.04 -5.64
N LEU A 561 -4.73 -6.64 -4.47
CA LEU A 561 -4.94 -8.07 -4.27
C LEU A 561 -6.43 -8.45 -4.22
N CYS A 562 -7.29 -7.60 -3.63
CA CYS A 562 -8.73 -7.85 -3.66
C CYS A 562 -9.30 -7.75 -5.08
N THR A 563 -8.85 -6.78 -5.88
CA THR A 563 -9.25 -6.68 -7.29
C THR A 563 -8.77 -7.89 -8.08
N LEU A 564 -7.53 -8.34 -7.85
CA LEU A 564 -6.96 -9.51 -8.50
C LEU A 564 -7.70 -10.81 -8.13
N ASP A 565 -8.00 -11.03 -6.83
CA ASP A 565 -8.73 -12.22 -6.37
C ASP A 565 -10.21 -12.23 -6.80
N ALA A 566 -10.79 -11.05 -7.04
CA ALA A 566 -12.13 -10.90 -7.60
C ALA A 566 -12.22 -11.37 -9.05
N LEU A 567 -11.11 -11.32 -9.80
CA LEU A 567 -11.04 -11.80 -11.17
C LEU A 567 -11.09 -13.33 -11.18
N LYS A 568 -12.16 -13.90 -11.66
CA LYS A 568 -12.27 -15.34 -11.91
C LYS A 568 -11.43 -15.69 -13.13
N MET A 569 -10.22 -16.19 -12.91
CA MET A 569 -9.26 -16.57 -13.97
C MET A 569 -9.22 -18.08 -14.19
#